data_aee9d39d5bc21d1246a53642a0812c72
#
_entry.id   aee9d39d5bc21d1246a53642a0812c72
#
_cell.length_a   1.000
_cell.length_b   1.000
_cell.length_c   1.000
_cell.angle_alpha   90.00
_cell.angle_beta   90.00
_cell.angle_gamma   90.00
#
_symmetry.space_group_name_H-M   'P 1'
#
loop_
_entity.id
_entity.type
_entity.pdbx_description
1 polymer ?
#
loop_
_entity_poly.entity_id
_entity_poly.type
_entity_poly.pdbx_seq_one_letter_code
_entity_poly.pdbx_strand_id
1 'polypeptide(L)'
;KEEDRMRLSAQEIYDRLLNVDHILELEGQIKFFLGDVNIIVRQKDVVGNIMQEWLQGWLDARGIEYAPSENTQMPPDFFLNPDDRTKGLLEVKAFNRNGSPGFDIADFRMYASEIQEKPYMLDVDYLIFGYDMSDDGVVTIKDVWLKKVWQITRRMENYPINLQVKEGVIHKIRPGVWYSERVTDYAIFDCLEDFISAIEETTFKEPKLRSSR
;
A
#
# COMPACT_ATOMS: atom_id res chain seq x y z
N LYS A 1 -19.89 -9.72 -27.01
CA LYS A 1 -20.72 -9.60 -25.80
C LYS A 1 -19.80 -9.04 -24.75
N GLU A 2 -19.99 -7.77 -24.37
CA GLU A 2 -19.44 -7.26 -23.12
C GLU A 2 -20.03 -8.14 -22.02
N GLU A 3 -19.19 -8.95 -21.38
CA GLU A 3 -19.57 -9.62 -20.15
C GLU A 3 -19.86 -8.54 -19.13
N ASP A 4 -21.04 -8.60 -18.52
CA ASP A 4 -21.50 -7.66 -17.50
C ASP A 4 -20.54 -7.82 -16.28
N ARG A 5 -19.47 -7.02 -16.25
CA ARG A 5 -18.47 -7.07 -15.18
C ARG A 5 -19.08 -6.47 -13.91
N MET A 6 -18.80 -7.13 -12.79
CA MET A 6 -19.31 -6.73 -11.50
C MET A 6 -18.47 -5.60 -10.90
N ARG A 7 -19.11 -4.55 -10.40
CA ARG A 7 -18.45 -3.49 -9.63
C ARG A 7 -18.46 -3.83 -8.15
N LEU A 8 -17.31 -3.75 -7.54
CA LEU A 8 -17.12 -3.93 -6.11
C LEU A 8 -16.35 -2.76 -5.52
N SER A 9 -16.71 -2.37 -4.31
CA SER A 9 -15.91 -1.49 -3.47
C SER A 9 -14.67 -2.21 -2.91
N ALA A 10 -13.71 -1.44 -2.42
CA ALA A 10 -12.55 -2.00 -1.73
C ALA A 10 -12.94 -2.87 -0.51
N GLN A 11 -13.99 -2.46 0.21
CA GLN A 11 -14.52 -3.24 1.35
C GLN A 11 -15.10 -4.58 0.89
N GLU A 12 -15.87 -4.60 -0.20
CA GLU A 12 -16.44 -5.85 -0.73
C GLU A 12 -15.34 -6.80 -1.27
N ILE A 13 -14.27 -6.25 -1.85
CA ILE A 13 -13.08 -7.03 -2.26
C ILE A 13 -12.42 -7.64 -1.02
N TYR A 14 -12.16 -6.84 0.01
CA TYR A 14 -11.59 -7.28 1.27
C TYR A 14 -12.43 -8.38 1.92
N ASP A 15 -13.74 -8.18 2.02
CA ASP A 15 -14.65 -9.15 2.61
C ASP A 15 -14.69 -10.47 1.83
N ARG A 16 -14.62 -10.42 0.49
CA ARG A 16 -14.54 -11.63 -0.34
C ARG A 16 -13.25 -12.39 -0.14
N LEU A 17 -12.11 -11.70 -0.11
CA LEU A 17 -10.81 -12.33 0.15
C LEU A 17 -10.83 -13.11 1.47
N LEU A 18 -11.42 -12.55 2.52
CA LEU A 18 -11.45 -13.16 3.84
C LEU A 18 -12.53 -14.24 3.98
N ASN A 19 -13.77 -13.94 3.56
CA ASN A 19 -14.94 -14.74 3.92
C ASN A 19 -15.36 -15.73 2.81
N VAL A 20 -14.96 -15.50 1.57
CA VAL A 20 -15.30 -16.38 0.43
C VAL A 20 -14.08 -17.19 -0.01
N ASP A 21 -12.95 -16.52 -0.24
CA ASP A 21 -11.73 -17.18 -0.70
C ASP A 21 -10.87 -17.72 0.46
N HIS A 22 -11.17 -17.32 1.71
CA HIS A 22 -10.44 -17.74 2.91
C HIS A 22 -8.93 -17.60 2.75
N ILE A 23 -8.50 -16.41 2.30
CA ILE A 23 -7.11 -16.15 1.89
C ILE A 23 -6.08 -16.35 3.00
N LEU A 24 -6.50 -16.24 4.27
CA LEU A 24 -5.58 -16.46 5.39
C LEU A 24 -5.11 -17.91 5.43
N GLU A 25 -3.81 -18.09 5.65
CA GLU A 25 -3.10 -19.36 5.63
C GLU A 25 -3.08 -20.04 4.23
N LEU A 26 -3.55 -19.39 3.16
CA LEU A 26 -3.30 -19.89 1.82
C LEU A 26 -1.81 -19.82 1.48
N GLU A 27 -1.35 -20.86 0.82
CA GLU A 27 0.03 -21.03 0.38
C GLU A 27 0.16 -20.89 -1.12
N GLY A 28 1.27 -20.35 -1.57
CA GLY A 28 1.61 -20.22 -2.98
C GLY A 28 3.12 -20.22 -3.21
N GLN A 29 3.51 -20.21 -4.47
CA GLN A 29 4.91 -20.12 -4.88
C GLN A 29 5.04 -19.20 -6.09
N ILE A 30 6.16 -18.48 -6.14
CA ILE A 30 6.54 -17.69 -7.31
C ILE A 30 7.48 -18.54 -8.16
N LYS A 31 7.11 -18.78 -9.43
CA LYS A 31 7.90 -19.54 -10.38
C LYS A 31 8.37 -18.65 -11.51
N PHE A 32 9.62 -18.81 -11.90
CA PHE A 32 10.19 -18.12 -13.03
C PHE A 32 10.68 -19.12 -14.07
N PHE A 33 10.30 -18.90 -15.33
CA PHE A 33 10.63 -19.75 -16.46
C PHE A 33 11.47 -18.97 -17.47
N LEU A 34 12.60 -19.53 -17.86
CA LEU A 34 13.41 -18.98 -18.92
C LEU A 34 14.05 -20.10 -19.74
N GLY A 35 13.67 -20.23 -21.01
CA GLY A 35 14.06 -21.35 -21.85
C GLY A 35 13.51 -22.67 -21.30
N ASP A 36 14.39 -23.63 -21.10
CA ASP A 36 14.10 -24.95 -20.51
C ASP A 36 14.32 -25.01 -18.99
N VAL A 37 14.73 -23.90 -18.39
CA VAL A 37 14.96 -23.80 -16.94
C VAL A 37 13.76 -23.17 -16.24
N ASN A 38 13.30 -23.80 -15.17
CA ASN A 38 12.34 -23.22 -14.25
C ASN A 38 12.90 -23.26 -12.84
N ILE A 39 12.58 -22.22 -12.07
CA ILE A 39 13.00 -22.10 -10.67
C ILE A 39 11.85 -21.65 -9.79
N ILE A 40 11.92 -22.01 -8.51
CA ILE A 40 11.11 -21.38 -7.46
C ILE A 40 11.90 -20.18 -6.94
N VAL A 41 11.28 -19.01 -6.97
CA VAL A 41 11.87 -17.78 -6.43
C VAL A 41 11.80 -17.83 -4.90
N ARG A 42 12.96 -17.65 -4.25
CA ARG A 42 13.10 -17.70 -2.77
C ARG A 42 13.47 -16.36 -2.15
N GLN A 43 13.53 -15.32 -2.96
CA GLN A 43 13.80 -13.95 -2.50
C GLN A 43 12.55 -13.36 -1.85
N LYS A 44 12.65 -13.05 -0.56
CA LYS A 44 11.49 -12.66 0.27
C LYS A 44 10.93 -11.28 -0.07
N ASP A 45 11.72 -10.39 -0.64
CA ASP A 45 11.34 -9.03 -1.05
C ASP A 45 10.56 -8.97 -2.37
N VAL A 46 10.64 -10.01 -3.20
CA VAL A 46 9.93 -10.06 -4.49
C VAL A 46 8.40 -10.13 -4.33
N VAL A 47 7.92 -10.75 -3.26
CA VAL A 47 6.48 -10.96 -3.01
C VAL A 47 5.70 -9.65 -3.02
N GLY A 48 6.27 -8.58 -2.44
CA GLY A 48 5.62 -7.28 -2.35
C GLY A 48 5.17 -6.73 -3.72
N ASN A 49 6.01 -6.87 -4.73
CA ASN A 49 5.72 -6.38 -6.08
C ASN A 49 4.73 -7.28 -6.84
N ILE A 50 4.73 -8.57 -6.54
CA ILE A 50 3.89 -9.56 -7.23
C ILE A 50 2.45 -9.54 -6.71
N MET A 51 2.20 -9.11 -5.48
CA MET A 51 0.85 -9.09 -4.90
C MET A 51 -0.11 -8.17 -5.65
N GLN A 52 0.36 -7.07 -6.23
CA GLN A 52 -0.46 -6.21 -7.08
C GLN A 52 -0.90 -6.95 -8.36
N GLU A 53 0.04 -7.63 -9.03
CA GLU A 53 -0.26 -8.42 -10.24
C GLU A 53 -1.17 -9.62 -9.90
N TRP A 54 -0.96 -10.25 -8.74
CA TRP A 54 -1.82 -11.31 -8.26
C TRP A 54 -3.25 -10.81 -8.04
N LEU A 55 -3.44 -9.64 -7.40
CA LEU A 55 -4.76 -9.06 -7.20
C LEU A 55 -5.43 -8.73 -8.54
N GLN A 56 -4.69 -8.21 -9.51
CA GLN A 56 -5.20 -7.97 -10.86
C GLN A 56 -5.73 -9.26 -11.48
N GLY A 57 -4.95 -10.34 -11.44
CA GLY A 57 -5.39 -11.65 -11.91
C GLY A 57 -6.61 -12.20 -11.14
N TRP A 58 -6.69 -11.92 -9.84
CA TRP A 58 -7.83 -12.28 -9.01
C TRP A 58 -9.10 -11.54 -9.43
N LEU A 59 -9.00 -10.22 -9.70
CA LEU A 59 -10.11 -9.38 -10.21
C LEU A 59 -10.60 -9.89 -11.57
N ASP A 60 -9.68 -10.15 -12.49
CA ASP A 60 -9.99 -10.66 -13.83
C ASP A 60 -10.69 -12.02 -13.77
N ALA A 61 -10.18 -12.96 -12.98
CA ALA A 61 -10.74 -14.28 -12.83
C ALA A 61 -12.18 -14.29 -12.28
N ARG A 62 -12.59 -13.21 -11.62
CA ARG A 62 -13.93 -13.04 -11.02
C ARG A 62 -14.83 -12.09 -11.80
N GLY A 63 -14.36 -11.58 -12.94
CA GLY A 63 -15.11 -10.64 -13.75
C GLY A 63 -15.41 -9.32 -13.02
N ILE A 64 -14.51 -8.90 -12.12
CA ILE A 64 -14.66 -7.63 -11.40
C ILE A 64 -14.12 -6.50 -12.27
N GLU A 65 -14.89 -5.41 -12.35
CA GLU A 65 -14.53 -4.23 -13.13
C GLU A 65 -13.48 -3.39 -12.39
N TYR A 66 -12.45 -2.98 -13.12
CA TYR A 66 -11.43 -2.04 -12.64
C TYR A 66 -10.71 -1.40 -13.83
N ALA A 67 -10.01 -0.31 -13.59
CA ALA A 67 -9.00 0.22 -14.50
C ALA A 67 -7.65 0.30 -13.75
N PRO A 68 -6.54 -0.16 -14.35
CA PRO A 68 -5.22 0.02 -13.77
C PRO A 68 -4.80 1.48 -13.83
N SER A 69 -3.98 1.92 -12.88
CA SER A 69 -3.35 3.23 -12.93
C SER A 69 -2.18 3.22 -13.93
N GLU A 70 -2.06 4.29 -14.69
CA GLU A 70 -0.89 4.53 -15.56
C GLU A 70 0.27 5.15 -14.78
N ASN A 71 0.01 5.73 -13.61
CA ASN A 71 1.01 6.35 -12.76
C ASN A 71 1.52 5.35 -11.71
N THR A 72 2.71 4.83 -11.92
CA THR A 72 3.34 3.87 -10.99
C THR A 72 4.10 4.53 -9.82
N GLN A 73 4.12 5.85 -9.74
CA GLN A 73 4.87 6.59 -8.71
C GLN A 73 3.98 7.06 -7.56
N MET A 74 2.67 7.08 -7.79
CA MET A 74 1.67 7.58 -6.84
C MET A 74 0.48 6.63 -6.77
N PRO A 75 -0.15 6.46 -5.58
CA PRO A 75 -1.40 5.73 -5.50
C PRO A 75 -2.51 6.42 -6.33
N PRO A 76 -3.52 5.68 -6.76
CA PRO A 76 -3.77 4.26 -6.55
C PRO A 76 -3.15 3.35 -7.61
N ASP A 77 -3.11 2.03 -7.34
CA ASP A 77 -2.82 1.01 -8.33
C ASP A 77 -4.03 0.72 -9.23
N PHE A 78 -5.24 0.78 -8.67
CA PHE A 78 -6.49 0.46 -9.36
C PHE A 78 -7.59 1.49 -9.08
N PHE A 79 -8.37 1.77 -10.13
CA PHE A 79 -9.64 2.48 -10.04
C PHE A 79 -10.78 1.45 -10.11
N LEU A 80 -11.48 1.23 -9.01
CA LEU A 80 -12.62 0.30 -8.93
C LEU A 80 -13.91 0.89 -9.54
N ASN A 81 -13.89 2.17 -9.84
CA ASN A 81 -14.92 2.87 -10.62
C ASN A 81 -14.28 3.50 -11.86
N PRO A 82 -14.17 2.79 -12.98
CA PRO A 82 -13.54 3.32 -14.20
C PRO A 82 -14.23 4.56 -14.78
N ASP A 83 -15.53 4.76 -14.51
CA ASP A 83 -16.31 5.90 -14.99
C ASP A 83 -16.08 7.17 -14.16
N ASP A 84 -15.70 7.01 -12.88
CA ASP A 84 -15.39 8.12 -11.98
C ASP A 84 -14.13 7.81 -11.17
N ARG A 85 -13.00 8.19 -11.73
CA ARG A 85 -11.67 7.94 -11.14
C ARG A 85 -11.35 8.77 -9.89
N THR A 86 -12.32 9.50 -9.37
CA THR A 86 -12.23 10.17 -8.06
C THR A 86 -12.74 9.29 -6.91
N LYS A 87 -13.27 8.12 -7.24
CA LYS A 87 -13.88 7.17 -6.30
C LYS A 87 -13.36 5.76 -6.51
N GLY A 88 -13.41 4.95 -5.46
CA GLY A 88 -12.97 3.56 -5.52
C GLY A 88 -11.48 3.42 -5.85
N LEU A 89 -10.65 4.23 -5.22
CA LEU A 89 -9.21 4.20 -5.38
C LEU A 89 -8.62 3.12 -4.49
N LEU A 90 -7.89 2.17 -5.07
CA LEU A 90 -7.30 1.04 -4.36
C LEU A 90 -5.80 0.97 -4.60
N GLU A 91 -5.05 0.98 -3.52
CA GLU A 91 -3.59 0.75 -3.50
C GLU A 91 -3.29 -0.61 -2.87
N VAL A 92 -2.37 -1.36 -3.43
CA VAL A 92 -1.94 -2.68 -2.94
C VAL A 92 -0.56 -2.57 -2.33
N LYS A 93 -0.42 -3.08 -1.12
CA LYS A 93 0.88 -3.19 -0.45
C LYS A 93 1.05 -4.59 0.12
N ALA A 94 2.28 -5.02 0.27
CA ALA A 94 2.58 -6.25 0.99
C ALA A 94 3.91 -6.14 1.73
N PHE A 95 4.05 -6.90 2.82
CA PHE A 95 5.30 -6.98 3.57
C PHE A 95 5.43 -8.31 4.29
N ASN A 96 6.68 -8.71 4.53
CA ASN A 96 7.00 -9.92 5.29
C ASN A 96 6.72 -9.70 6.78
N ARG A 97 5.90 -10.56 7.37
CA ARG A 97 5.48 -10.48 8.79
C ARG A 97 6.62 -10.76 9.79
N ASN A 98 7.73 -11.32 9.33
CA ASN A 98 8.93 -11.47 10.15
C ASN A 98 9.69 -10.15 10.35
N GLY A 99 9.27 -9.08 9.69
CA GLY A 99 9.80 -7.72 9.83
C GLY A 99 8.71 -6.67 9.99
N SER A 100 9.13 -5.42 10.06
CA SER A 100 8.22 -4.26 10.01
C SER A 100 7.84 -3.94 8.57
N PRO A 101 6.71 -3.22 8.34
CA PRO A 101 6.34 -2.77 7.00
C PRO A 101 7.46 -1.94 6.37
N GLY A 102 8.02 -2.44 5.26
CA GLY A 102 9.15 -1.84 4.57
C GLY A 102 8.77 -1.10 3.29
N PHE A 103 7.50 -1.09 2.90
CA PHE A 103 7.05 -0.43 1.69
C PHE A 103 7.03 1.10 1.82
N ASP A 104 7.12 1.79 0.69
CA ASP A 104 6.88 3.23 0.61
C ASP A 104 5.39 3.49 0.41
N ILE A 105 4.85 4.51 1.11
CA ILE A 105 3.46 4.93 0.91
C ILE A 105 3.40 5.81 -0.35
N ALA A 106 4.20 6.88 -0.40
CA ALA A 106 4.29 7.77 -1.55
C ALA A 106 5.57 8.63 -1.47
N ASP A 107 5.95 9.27 -2.57
CA ASP A 107 6.88 10.40 -2.54
C ASP A 107 6.23 11.56 -1.77
N PHE A 108 6.92 12.09 -0.77
CA PHE A 108 6.34 13.10 0.13
C PHE A 108 5.91 14.37 -0.62
N ARG A 109 6.78 14.90 -1.48
CA ARG A 109 6.51 16.19 -2.16
C ARG A 109 5.42 16.05 -3.20
N MET A 110 5.46 14.97 -3.96
CA MET A 110 4.42 14.69 -4.94
C MET A 110 3.08 14.51 -4.25
N TYR A 111 3.05 13.72 -3.16
CA TYR A 111 1.82 13.47 -2.42
C TYR A 111 1.26 14.74 -1.78
N ALA A 112 2.10 15.53 -1.12
CA ALA A 112 1.70 16.79 -0.50
C ALA A 112 1.12 17.81 -1.52
N SER A 113 1.64 17.82 -2.75
CA SER A 113 1.10 18.62 -3.85
C SER A 113 -0.21 18.06 -4.39
N GLU A 114 -0.24 16.76 -4.67
CA GLU A 114 -1.40 16.09 -5.26
C GLU A 114 -2.65 16.18 -4.38
N ILE A 115 -2.54 16.02 -3.06
CA ILE A 115 -3.70 16.10 -2.16
C ILE A 115 -4.31 17.50 -2.07
N GLN A 116 -3.56 18.56 -2.40
CA GLN A 116 -4.09 19.92 -2.49
C GLN A 116 -4.92 20.12 -3.75
N GLU A 117 -4.47 19.56 -4.87
CA GLU A 117 -5.16 19.66 -6.16
C GLU A 117 -6.28 18.62 -6.29
N LYS A 118 -6.08 17.46 -5.68
CA LYS A 118 -6.95 16.28 -5.77
C LYS A 118 -7.25 15.73 -4.37
N PRO A 119 -8.12 16.38 -3.58
CA PRO A 119 -8.41 15.95 -2.21
C PRO A 119 -8.92 14.52 -2.10
N TYR A 120 -9.54 13.97 -3.15
CA TYR A 120 -10.00 12.58 -3.20
C TYR A 120 -8.86 11.55 -3.08
N MET A 121 -7.60 11.95 -3.29
CA MET A 121 -6.42 11.09 -3.04
C MET A 121 -6.27 10.70 -1.57
N LEU A 122 -6.84 11.47 -0.66
CA LEU A 122 -6.89 11.14 0.78
C LEU A 122 -7.84 9.97 1.08
N ASP A 123 -8.73 9.64 0.15
CA ASP A 123 -9.71 8.55 0.30
C ASP A 123 -9.25 7.22 -0.31
N VAL A 124 -8.00 7.12 -0.76
CA VAL A 124 -7.42 5.87 -1.24
C VAL A 124 -7.50 4.79 -0.15
N ASP A 125 -8.04 3.63 -0.53
CA ASP A 125 -8.02 2.43 0.29
C ASP A 125 -6.73 1.65 0.05
N TYR A 126 -6.04 1.29 1.14
CA TYR A 126 -4.82 0.47 1.10
C TYR A 126 -5.18 -0.95 1.49
N LEU A 127 -5.13 -1.87 0.52
CA LEU A 127 -5.25 -3.30 0.74
C LEU A 127 -3.84 -3.86 0.98
N ILE A 128 -3.59 -4.31 2.21
CA ILE A 128 -2.24 -4.66 2.65
C ILE A 128 -2.19 -6.13 3.02
N PHE A 129 -1.27 -6.86 2.39
CA PHE A 129 -1.04 -8.28 2.66
C PHE A 129 0.19 -8.45 3.56
N GLY A 130 0.01 -9.12 4.69
CA GLY A 130 1.09 -9.61 5.52
C GLY A 130 1.39 -11.06 5.15
N TYR A 131 2.59 -11.35 4.69
CA TYR A 131 2.99 -12.70 4.30
C TYR A 131 4.17 -13.22 5.10
N ASP A 132 4.33 -14.52 5.12
CA ASP A 132 5.57 -15.20 5.46
C ASP A 132 6.08 -15.96 4.23
N MET A 133 7.38 -16.20 4.17
CA MET A 133 7.99 -16.98 3.10
C MET A 133 9.06 -17.91 3.69
N SER A 134 8.84 -19.21 3.49
CA SER A 134 9.78 -20.23 3.91
C SER A 134 11.07 -20.21 3.08
N ASP A 135 12.12 -20.88 3.55
CA ASP A 135 13.38 -21.00 2.80
C ASP A 135 13.22 -21.83 1.51
N ASP A 136 12.16 -22.65 1.42
CA ASP A 136 11.79 -23.40 0.21
C ASP A 136 10.98 -22.54 -0.79
N GLY A 137 10.68 -21.29 -0.47
CA GLY A 137 9.95 -20.36 -1.33
C GLY A 137 8.43 -20.52 -1.29
N VAL A 138 7.88 -21.13 -0.22
CA VAL A 138 6.44 -21.16 0.03
C VAL A 138 6.03 -19.84 0.68
N VAL A 139 5.14 -19.12 0.02
CA VAL A 139 4.53 -17.88 0.51
C VAL A 139 3.22 -18.23 1.19
N THR A 140 3.04 -17.79 2.42
CA THR A 140 1.80 -17.97 3.21
C THR A 140 1.23 -16.61 3.56
N ILE A 141 -0.05 -16.36 3.28
CA ILE A 141 -0.73 -15.12 3.69
C ILE A 141 -1.13 -15.21 5.15
N LYS A 142 -0.57 -14.33 5.98
CA LYS A 142 -0.78 -14.32 7.42
C LYS A 142 -1.85 -13.32 7.85
N ASP A 143 -1.87 -12.17 7.22
CA ASP A 143 -2.80 -11.10 7.53
C ASP A 143 -3.21 -10.35 6.26
N VAL A 144 -4.41 -9.78 6.29
CA VAL A 144 -4.89 -8.82 5.29
C VAL A 144 -5.57 -7.68 6.02
N TRP A 145 -5.25 -6.45 5.61
CA TRP A 145 -5.87 -5.23 6.16
C TRP A 145 -6.40 -4.35 5.05
N LEU A 146 -7.49 -3.66 5.33
CA LEU A 146 -7.99 -2.55 4.52
C LEU A 146 -7.90 -1.29 5.38
N LYS A 147 -7.11 -0.30 4.95
CA LYS A 147 -6.78 0.88 5.75
C LYS A 147 -6.76 2.14 4.88
N LYS A 148 -6.95 3.29 5.52
CA LYS A 148 -6.65 4.60 4.93
C LYS A 148 -5.19 4.99 5.22
N VAL A 149 -4.65 5.93 4.46
CA VAL A 149 -3.25 6.37 4.59
C VAL A 149 -2.89 6.78 6.02
N TRP A 150 -3.74 7.54 6.68
CA TRP A 150 -3.51 8.02 8.04
C TRP A 150 -3.52 6.91 9.09
N GLN A 151 -4.15 5.77 8.79
CA GLN A 151 -4.19 4.60 9.67
C GLN A 151 -2.94 3.71 9.57
N ILE A 152 -2.04 3.95 8.61
CA ILE A 152 -0.86 3.11 8.36
C ILE A 152 0.46 3.84 8.53
N THR A 153 0.45 5.15 8.76
CA THR A 153 1.64 5.94 9.06
C THR A 153 1.57 6.49 10.48
N ARG A 154 2.63 7.12 10.96
CA ARG A 154 2.76 7.57 12.35
C ARG A 154 3.47 8.91 12.46
N ARG A 155 3.41 9.52 13.64
CA ARG A 155 4.24 10.65 14.02
C ARG A 155 5.69 10.21 14.22
N MET A 156 6.61 11.16 14.16
CA MET A 156 8.03 10.96 14.45
C MET A 156 8.56 12.09 15.34
N GLU A 157 9.69 11.85 15.98
CA GLU A 157 10.33 12.86 16.83
C GLU A 157 10.82 14.08 16.04
N ASN A 158 11.49 13.83 14.91
CA ASN A 158 12.12 14.89 14.13
C ASN A 158 11.19 15.54 13.11
N TYR A 159 10.13 14.83 12.72
CA TYR A 159 9.15 15.26 11.74
C TYR A 159 7.74 14.91 12.21
N PRO A 160 6.74 15.73 11.88
CA PRO A 160 5.34 15.41 12.25
C PRO A 160 4.81 14.10 11.68
N ILE A 161 5.44 13.58 10.63
CA ILE A 161 5.08 12.33 9.97
C ILE A 161 6.32 11.46 9.75
N ASN A 162 6.15 10.14 9.66
CA ASN A 162 7.23 9.18 9.41
C ASN A 162 7.76 9.28 7.97
N LEU A 163 9.01 9.68 7.83
CA LEU A 163 9.65 9.96 6.55
C LEU A 163 10.96 9.19 6.38
N GLN A 164 11.23 8.82 5.14
CA GLN A 164 12.57 8.48 4.72
C GLN A 164 13.32 9.78 4.39
N VAL A 165 14.40 10.03 5.11
CA VAL A 165 15.28 11.18 4.87
C VAL A 165 16.67 10.66 4.53
N LYS A 166 17.22 11.08 3.40
CA LYS A 166 18.58 10.74 2.95
C LYS A 166 19.35 12.03 2.73
N GLU A 167 20.52 12.15 3.36
CA GLU A 167 21.38 13.33 3.27
C GLU A 167 20.63 14.67 3.53
N GLY A 168 19.68 14.64 4.49
CA GLY A 168 18.86 15.79 4.83
C GLY A 168 17.75 16.12 3.81
N VAL A 169 17.53 15.28 2.81
CA VAL A 169 16.45 15.43 1.82
C VAL A 169 15.32 14.48 2.16
N ILE A 170 14.10 15.00 2.24
CA ILE A 170 12.88 14.22 2.43
C ILE A 170 12.54 13.51 1.13
N HIS A 171 12.30 12.21 1.19
CA HIS A 171 11.95 11.37 0.04
C HIS A 171 10.55 10.79 0.16
N LYS A 172 10.35 9.79 1.02
CA LYS A 172 9.14 8.98 1.04
C LYS A 172 8.42 9.07 2.38
N ILE A 173 7.09 9.00 2.34
CA ILE A 173 6.25 8.73 3.51
C ILE A 173 6.38 7.24 3.81
N ARG A 174 6.66 6.92 5.08
CA ARG A 174 6.89 5.55 5.54
C ARG A 174 5.77 5.07 6.45
N PRO A 175 5.43 3.77 6.41
CA PRO A 175 4.44 3.21 7.32
C PRO A 175 4.93 3.14 8.76
N GLY A 176 3.99 3.14 9.70
CA GLY A 176 4.18 2.73 11.08
C GLY A 176 3.83 1.27 11.27
N VAL A 177 3.72 0.85 12.54
CA VAL A 177 3.28 -0.51 12.91
C VAL A 177 1.87 -0.40 13.50
N TRP A 178 0.87 -0.37 12.62
CA TRP A 178 -0.55 -0.18 12.99
C TRP A 178 -1.22 -1.39 13.63
N TYR A 179 -0.64 -2.58 13.45
CA TYR A 179 -1.17 -3.86 13.90
C TYR A 179 -0.60 -4.32 15.24
N SER A 180 0.26 -3.54 15.86
CA SER A 180 0.88 -3.86 17.15
C SER A 180 0.20 -3.10 18.27
N GLU A 181 -0.14 -3.82 19.34
CA GLU A 181 -0.64 -3.24 20.59
C GLU A 181 0.49 -2.65 21.46
N ARG A 182 1.73 -2.73 21.01
CA ARG A 182 2.86 -2.15 21.75
C ARG A 182 2.71 -0.64 21.79
N VAL A 183 2.66 -0.10 22.99
CA VAL A 183 2.72 1.32 23.22
C VAL A 183 4.08 1.82 22.71
N THR A 184 4.04 2.73 21.76
CA THR A 184 5.22 3.45 21.24
C THR A 184 5.05 4.93 21.51
N ASP A 185 6.17 5.65 21.66
CA ASP A 185 6.14 7.12 21.83
C ASP A 185 5.60 7.84 20.59
N TYR A 186 5.51 7.12 19.46
CA TYR A 186 5.08 7.64 18.17
C TYR A 186 3.84 6.89 17.69
N ALA A 187 2.68 7.43 18.03
CA ALA A 187 1.40 6.83 17.69
C ALA A 187 1.05 6.98 16.19
N ILE A 188 0.30 6.02 15.68
CA ILE A 188 -0.47 6.15 14.44
C ILE A 188 -1.43 7.35 14.58
N PHE A 189 -1.76 8.03 13.49
CA PHE A 189 -2.70 9.16 13.53
C PHE A 189 -4.09 8.69 13.94
N ASP A 190 -4.76 9.49 14.78
CA ASP A 190 -6.09 9.18 15.27
C ASP A 190 -7.18 9.52 14.25
N CYS A 191 -6.93 10.52 13.40
CA CYS A 191 -7.88 10.97 12.38
C CYS A 191 -7.16 11.55 11.15
N LEU A 192 -7.93 11.76 10.08
CA LEU A 192 -7.45 12.32 8.82
C LEU A 192 -6.93 13.75 9.00
N GLU A 193 -7.59 14.57 9.80
CA GLU A 193 -7.24 15.98 10.03
C GLU A 193 -5.85 16.10 10.66
N ASP A 194 -5.51 15.23 11.58
CA ASP A 194 -4.18 15.18 12.21
C ASP A 194 -3.09 14.81 11.20
N PHE A 195 -3.40 13.89 10.29
CA PHE A 195 -2.49 13.53 9.21
C PHE A 195 -2.28 14.68 8.22
N ILE A 196 -3.34 15.38 7.82
CA ILE A 196 -3.26 16.56 6.92
C ILE A 196 -2.40 17.63 7.59
N SER A 197 -2.65 17.94 8.87
CA SER A 197 -1.88 18.93 9.63
C SER A 197 -0.39 18.56 9.69
N ALA A 198 -0.07 17.27 9.82
CA ALA A 198 1.31 16.79 9.81
C ALA A 198 1.99 16.95 8.45
N ILE A 199 1.28 16.75 7.35
CA ILE A 199 1.76 17.00 5.98
C ILE A 199 2.06 18.48 5.79
N GLU A 200 1.14 19.36 6.17
CA GLU A 200 1.28 20.82 6.06
C GLU A 200 2.45 21.34 6.89
N GLU A 201 2.57 20.90 8.15
CA GLU A 201 3.67 21.28 9.03
C GLU A 201 5.02 20.83 8.49
N THR A 202 5.09 19.61 7.95
CA THR A 202 6.33 19.07 7.33
C THR A 202 6.70 19.89 6.10
N THR A 203 5.74 20.21 5.24
CA THR A 203 5.94 21.05 4.04
C THR A 203 6.46 22.44 4.43
N PHE A 204 5.94 23.03 5.49
CA PHE A 204 6.39 24.34 5.99
C PHE A 204 7.81 24.30 6.57
N LYS A 205 8.20 23.22 7.22
CA LYS A 205 9.54 23.04 7.81
C LYS A 205 10.64 22.76 6.78
N GLU A 206 10.29 22.13 5.65
CA GLU A 206 11.27 21.68 4.65
C GLU A 206 12.14 22.80 4.05
N PRO A 207 11.63 23.98 3.69
CA PRO A 207 12.47 25.08 3.20
C PRO A 207 13.52 25.58 4.18
N LYS A 208 13.20 25.53 5.50
CA LYS A 208 14.10 25.98 6.57
C LYS A 208 15.29 25.03 6.75
N LEU A 209 15.09 23.73 6.49
CA LEU A 209 16.14 22.74 6.54
C LEU A 209 17.14 22.89 5.38
N ARG A 210 16.72 23.44 4.24
CA ARG A 210 17.58 23.71 3.07
C ARG A 210 18.41 24.97 3.23
N SER A 211 17.94 25.96 3.97
CA SER A 211 18.63 27.24 4.18
C SER A 211 19.72 27.20 5.25
N SER A 212 19.79 26.10 6.01
CA SER A 212 20.79 25.89 7.07
C SER A 212 22.02 25.07 6.64
N ARG A 213 22.27 24.94 5.32
CA ARG A 213 23.45 24.29 4.74
C ARG A 213 24.35 25.28 4.01
#